data_90779254e626ea5fccc4048fa28205e1
#
_entry.id   90779254e626ea5fccc4048fa28205e1
#
_cell.length_a   1.000
_cell.length_b   1.000
_cell.length_c   1.000
_cell.angle_alpha   90.00
_cell.angle_beta   90.00
_cell.angle_gamma   90.00
#
_symmetry.space_group_name_H-M   'P 1'
#
loop_
_entity.id
_entity.type
_entity.pdbx_description
1 polymer ?
#
loop_
_entity_poly.entity_id
_entity_poly.type
_entity_poly.pdbx_seq_one_letter_code
_entity_poly.pdbx_strand_id
1 'polypeptide(L)'
;IKTIFEGSEESNSEGLPEFLCSHKELLKADMVYFSDGSKNHNDQPIIALGVKGMLYVELVLTTMTRNVHSQYAPVLPSAAWQMVQLLNKLKTEDGTVHIPGFYDDVVQPTEIEKAIYDKLPDVRENLFRSYGAYPIYPADKGYYIQLNGTPSFNISGISSGYTGNGTATVLTSKAIAKIDMRLVAAQDGNKILDNLKQYIKKLGYDNVEVICHGITDPAKTSVDTPYLLPVEKATRNVFGPYMVYPNRPSTAPDYLWTNILGLPTIQVRWCDATSDNHAPNEHLTLSNYIKGTELTATVLKEISEM
;
A
#
# COMPACT_ATOMS: atom_id res chain seq x y z
N ILE A 1 7.88 -18.19 23.78
CA ILE A 1 7.19 -16.99 23.28
C ILE A 1 8.10 -15.79 23.51
N LYS A 2 8.25 -14.95 22.50
CA LYS A 2 8.90 -13.64 22.58
C LYS A 2 7.88 -12.58 22.27
N THR A 3 7.91 -11.46 22.97
CA THR A 3 6.95 -10.37 22.78
C THR A 3 7.70 -9.08 22.50
N ILE A 4 7.27 -8.35 21.48
CA ILE A 4 7.75 -7.01 21.15
C ILE A 4 6.59 -6.04 21.40
N PHE A 5 6.86 -4.99 22.17
CA PHE A 5 5.95 -3.88 22.36
C PHE A 5 6.53 -2.64 21.68
N GLU A 6 5.78 -2.09 20.76
CA GLU A 6 6.13 -0.88 20.03
C GLU A 6 5.16 0.25 20.42
N GLY A 7 5.68 1.47 20.53
CA GLY A 7 4.89 2.65 20.88
C GLY A 7 4.86 3.73 19.79
N SER A 8 5.41 3.47 18.59
CA SER A 8 5.57 4.48 17.53
C SER A 8 5.06 4.02 16.16
N GLU A 9 4.19 2.98 16.10
CA GLU A 9 3.71 2.45 14.82
C GLU A 9 3.02 3.53 13.99
N GLU A 10 2.15 4.33 14.59
CA GLU A 10 1.43 5.44 13.97
C GLU A 10 2.34 6.61 13.54
N SER A 11 3.61 6.55 13.91
CA SER A 11 4.66 7.52 13.53
C SER A 11 5.76 6.87 12.67
N ASN A 12 5.42 5.87 11.88
CA ASN A 12 6.31 5.12 10.98
C ASN A 12 7.35 4.24 11.67
N SER A 13 7.11 3.77 12.89
CA SER A 13 7.98 2.81 13.60
C SER A 13 9.45 3.23 13.67
N GLU A 14 9.73 4.52 13.93
CA GLU A 14 11.08 5.07 13.94
C GLU A 14 11.97 4.30 14.93
N GLY A 15 13.13 3.83 14.45
CA GLY A 15 14.11 3.06 15.22
C GLY A 15 13.82 1.55 15.32
N LEU A 16 12.61 1.09 14.97
CA LEU A 16 12.31 -0.34 15.01
C LEU A 16 13.08 -1.15 13.95
N PRO A 17 13.26 -0.69 12.69
CA PRO A 17 14.08 -1.40 11.71
C PRO A 17 15.52 -1.63 12.20
N GLU A 18 16.17 -0.63 12.77
CA GLU A 18 17.53 -0.69 13.30
C GLU A 18 17.62 -1.63 14.52
N PHE A 19 16.61 -1.57 15.39
CA PHE A 19 16.51 -2.49 16.53
C PHE A 19 16.41 -3.94 16.05
N LEU A 20 15.55 -4.25 15.11
CA LEU A 20 15.38 -5.59 14.56
C LEU A 20 16.66 -6.08 13.89
N CYS A 21 17.32 -5.24 13.09
CA CYS A 21 18.58 -5.57 12.44
C CYS A 21 19.68 -5.92 13.45
N SER A 22 19.78 -5.17 14.56
CA SER A 22 20.82 -5.36 15.57
C SER A 22 20.53 -6.51 16.54
N HIS A 23 19.28 -7.00 16.62
CA HIS A 23 18.86 -8.02 17.58
C HIS A 23 18.32 -9.30 16.92
N LYS A 24 18.68 -9.58 15.66
CA LYS A 24 18.15 -10.74 14.90
C LYS A 24 18.31 -12.07 15.66
N GLU A 25 19.45 -12.28 16.31
CA GLU A 25 19.70 -13.51 17.07
C GLU A 25 18.76 -13.66 18.28
N LEU A 26 18.50 -12.56 18.99
CA LEU A 26 17.53 -12.54 20.09
C LEU A 26 16.11 -12.80 19.61
N LEU A 27 15.79 -12.34 18.39
CA LEU A 27 14.44 -12.35 17.80
C LEU A 27 14.18 -13.59 16.94
N LYS A 28 15.10 -14.55 16.86
CA LYS A 28 14.83 -15.82 16.17
C LYS A 28 13.56 -16.47 16.71
N ALA A 29 12.66 -16.81 15.80
CA ALA A 29 11.37 -17.44 16.09
C ALA A 29 10.93 -18.26 14.87
N ASP A 30 9.82 -18.97 15.00
CA ASP A 30 9.25 -19.77 13.92
C ASP A 30 8.29 -18.95 13.07
N MET A 31 7.61 -17.98 13.66
CA MET A 31 6.70 -17.06 13.00
C MET A 31 6.47 -15.79 13.82
N VAL A 32 5.84 -14.81 13.19
CA VAL A 32 5.27 -13.64 13.87
C VAL A 32 3.75 -13.70 13.79
N TYR A 33 3.08 -13.55 14.92
CA TYR A 33 1.65 -13.33 15.04
C TYR A 33 1.42 -11.98 15.67
N PHE A 34 0.54 -11.17 15.07
CA PHE A 34 0.09 -9.93 15.67
C PHE A 34 -1.35 -9.61 15.30
N SER A 35 -1.98 -8.74 16.11
CA SER A 35 -3.34 -8.30 15.92
C SER A 35 -3.37 -6.80 15.80
N ASP A 36 -3.87 -6.31 14.68
CA ASP A 36 -4.04 -4.90 14.41
C ASP A 36 -5.12 -4.70 13.35
N GLY A 37 -5.98 -3.70 13.56
CA GLY A 37 -6.99 -3.25 12.64
C GLY A 37 -8.35 -3.95 12.75
N SER A 38 -9.30 -3.42 11.98
CA SER A 38 -10.72 -3.74 12.11
C SER A 38 -11.13 -4.97 11.30
N LYS A 39 -12.20 -5.62 11.75
CA LYS A 39 -12.97 -6.60 10.98
C LYS A 39 -13.48 -5.98 9.67
N ASN A 40 -13.99 -6.82 8.79
CA ASN A 40 -14.68 -6.34 7.61
C ASN A 40 -16.09 -5.78 7.94
N HIS A 41 -16.75 -5.23 6.93
CA HIS A 41 -18.10 -4.65 7.05
C HIS A 41 -19.20 -5.67 7.45
N ASN A 42 -18.93 -6.96 7.37
CA ASN A 42 -19.83 -8.03 7.84
C ASN A 42 -19.47 -8.49 9.25
N ASP A 43 -18.69 -7.74 10.00
CA ASP A 43 -18.21 -8.03 11.34
C ASP A 43 -17.42 -9.36 11.45
N GLN A 44 -16.71 -9.74 10.38
CA GLN A 44 -15.88 -10.94 10.35
C GLN A 44 -14.41 -10.58 10.48
N PRO A 45 -13.63 -11.27 11.31
CA PRO A 45 -12.18 -11.13 11.37
C PRO A 45 -11.51 -11.38 10.02
N ILE A 46 -10.39 -10.72 9.80
CA ILE A 46 -9.57 -10.89 8.60
C ILE A 46 -8.22 -11.46 9.02
N ILE A 47 -7.86 -12.61 8.45
CA ILE A 47 -6.51 -13.16 8.52
C ILE A 47 -5.76 -12.65 7.31
N ALA A 48 -4.71 -11.88 7.52
CA ALA A 48 -3.93 -11.25 6.46
C ALA A 48 -2.51 -11.82 6.45
N LEU A 49 -2.02 -12.16 5.23
CA LEU A 49 -0.71 -12.76 5.01
C LEU A 49 0.27 -11.79 4.34
N GLY A 50 -0.16 -10.59 4.02
CA GLY A 50 0.69 -9.60 3.40
C GLY A 50 0.01 -8.27 3.16
N VAL A 51 0.83 -7.30 2.80
CA VAL A 51 0.45 -5.91 2.50
C VAL A 51 1.23 -5.39 1.30
N LYS A 52 0.67 -4.39 0.62
CA LYS A 52 1.41 -3.65 -0.40
C LYS A 52 2.45 -2.75 0.25
N GLY A 53 3.57 -2.57 -0.45
CA GLY A 53 4.50 -1.50 -0.19
C GLY A 53 4.02 -0.15 -0.71
N MET A 54 4.82 0.87 -0.50
CA MET A 54 4.56 2.22 -1.01
C MET A 54 5.89 2.91 -1.37
N LEU A 55 5.90 3.55 -2.52
CA LEU A 55 6.91 4.53 -2.90
C LEU A 55 6.18 5.86 -3.13
N TYR A 56 6.55 6.89 -2.35
CA TYR A 56 5.98 8.23 -2.49
C TYR A 56 7.03 9.19 -3.03
N VAL A 57 6.76 9.81 -4.18
CA VAL A 57 7.67 10.77 -4.81
C VAL A 57 6.97 12.08 -5.15
N GLU A 58 7.77 13.14 -5.21
CA GLU A 58 7.38 14.44 -5.74
C GLU A 58 8.26 14.77 -6.93
N LEU A 59 7.63 15.12 -8.05
CA LEU A 59 8.28 15.63 -9.25
C LEU A 59 8.18 17.16 -9.25
N VAL A 60 9.31 17.82 -9.24
CA VAL A 60 9.40 19.29 -9.32
C VAL A 60 9.99 19.68 -10.67
N LEU A 61 9.16 20.18 -11.58
CA LEU A 61 9.56 20.60 -12.91
C LEU A 61 9.70 22.10 -12.97
N THR A 62 10.86 22.60 -13.37
CA THR A 62 11.16 24.03 -13.49
C THR A 62 11.60 24.38 -14.91
N THR A 63 10.94 25.33 -15.53
CA THR A 63 11.25 25.79 -16.92
C THR A 63 11.87 27.17 -16.98
N MET A 64 11.62 28.01 -15.99
CA MET A 64 12.06 29.40 -15.93
C MET A 64 12.30 29.84 -14.49
N THR A 65 12.98 30.94 -14.28
CA THR A 65 13.26 31.49 -12.94
C THR A 65 12.05 32.16 -12.28
N ARG A 66 11.04 32.54 -13.07
CA ARG A 66 9.79 33.18 -12.59
C ARG A 66 8.66 33.01 -13.58
N ASN A 67 7.43 33.13 -13.09
CA ASN A 67 6.26 33.23 -13.96
C ASN A 67 6.27 34.49 -14.80
N VAL A 68 5.72 34.39 -16.00
CA VAL A 68 5.61 35.53 -16.93
C VAL A 68 4.19 35.64 -17.51
N HIS A 69 3.91 36.72 -18.22
CA HIS A 69 2.59 36.88 -18.85
C HIS A 69 2.39 35.83 -19.97
N SER A 70 1.19 35.25 -20.04
CA SER A 70 0.86 34.16 -20.99
C SER A 70 0.99 34.55 -22.48
N GLN A 71 1.08 35.85 -22.82
CA GLN A 71 1.35 36.29 -24.18
C GLN A 71 2.65 35.70 -24.75
N TYR A 72 3.58 35.27 -23.89
CA TYR A 72 4.85 34.66 -24.31
C TYR A 72 4.75 33.13 -24.50
N ALA A 73 3.57 32.52 -24.33
CA ALA A 73 3.38 31.07 -24.47
C ALA A 73 3.80 30.50 -25.85
N PRO A 74 3.73 31.25 -26.98
CA PRO A 74 4.24 30.75 -28.27
C PRO A 74 5.76 30.58 -28.34
N VAL A 75 6.52 31.23 -27.46
CA VAL A 75 8.00 31.31 -27.52
C VAL A 75 8.71 30.86 -26.25
N LEU A 76 8.00 30.71 -25.13
CA LEU A 76 8.57 30.27 -23.86
C LEU A 76 7.93 28.97 -23.39
N PRO A 77 8.69 28.09 -22.69
CA PRO A 77 8.16 26.81 -22.21
C PRO A 77 7.19 26.98 -21.04
N SER A 78 6.13 26.19 -21.03
CA SER A 78 5.17 26.09 -19.92
C SER A 78 5.50 24.89 -19.02
N ALA A 79 5.76 25.12 -17.74
CA ALA A 79 5.98 24.06 -16.77
C ALA A 79 4.72 23.18 -16.62
N ALA A 80 3.54 23.76 -16.65
CA ALA A 80 2.26 23.03 -16.57
C ALA A 80 2.13 22.04 -17.73
N TRP A 81 2.33 22.48 -18.97
CA TRP A 81 2.25 21.61 -20.15
C TRP A 81 3.32 20.52 -20.16
N GLN A 82 4.56 20.85 -19.78
CA GLN A 82 5.62 19.85 -19.71
C GLN A 82 5.33 18.79 -18.64
N MET A 83 4.78 19.18 -17.48
CA MET A 83 4.37 18.21 -16.44
C MET A 83 3.26 17.28 -16.93
N VAL A 84 2.21 17.81 -17.57
CA VAL A 84 1.13 16.99 -18.13
C VAL A 84 1.67 16.00 -19.17
N GLN A 85 2.55 16.44 -20.05
CA GLN A 85 3.18 15.58 -21.05
C GLN A 85 4.09 14.51 -20.43
N LEU A 86 4.85 14.86 -19.39
CA LEU A 86 5.67 13.91 -18.64
C LEU A 86 4.78 12.84 -17.98
N LEU A 87 3.76 13.26 -17.25
CA LEU A 87 2.85 12.32 -16.56
C LEU A 87 2.20 11.36 -17.54
N ASN A 88 1.77 11.83 -18.72
CA ASN A 88 1.21 10.96 -19.77
C ASN A 88 2.24 9.98 -20.37
N LYS A 89 3.54 10.31 -20.35
CA LYS A 89 4.61 9.37 -20.74
C LYS A 89 4.93 8.36 -19.65
N LEU A 90 4.70 8.71 -18.38
CA LEU A 90 4.91 7.79 -17.25
C LEU A 90 3.77 6.78 -17.12
N LYS A 91 2.53 7.19 -17.40
CA LYS A 91 1.35 6.31 -17.38
C LYS A 91 0.37 6.74 -18.46
N THR A 92 -0.05 5.79 -19.29
CA THR A 92 -1.01 6.02 -20.38
C THR A 92 -2.46 5.82 -19.94
N GLU A 93 -3.40 6.23 -20.79
CA GLU A 93 -4.85 6.21 -20.54
C GLU A 93 -5.39 4.81 -20.23
N ASP A 94 -4.80 3.77 -20.79
CA ASP A 94 -5.13 2.36 -20.50
C ASP A 94 -4.66 1.89 -19.12
N GLY A 95 -4.00 2.76 -18.33
CA GLY A 95 -3.49 2.48 -17.01
C GLY A 95 -2.09 1.88 -16.96
N THR A 96 -1.45 1.65 -18.13
CA THR A 96 -0.10 1.07 -18.20
C THR A 96 0.97 2.06 -17.72
N VAL A 97 1.81 1.63 -16.78
CA VAL A 97 2.96 2.38 -16.29
C VAL A 97 4.18 2.05 -17.15
N HIS A 98 4.83 3.07 -17.72
CA HIS A 98 5.95 2.91 -18.67
C HIS A 98 7.33 3.08 -18.04
N ILE A 99 7.43 3.16 -16.72
CA ILE A 99 8.73 3.14 -16.02
C ILE A 99 9.37 1.78 -16.32
N PRO A 100 10.58 1.73 -16.93
CA PRO A 100 11.26 0.46 -17.22
C PRO A 100 11.41 -0.39 -15.95
N GLY A 101 11.10 -1.67 -16.03
CA GLY A 101 11.20 -2.59 -14.90
C GLY A 101 10.07 -2.49 -13.87
N PHE A 102 9.06 -1.63 -14.07
CA PHE A 102 7.96 -1.47 -13.10
C PHE A 102 7.19 -2.76 -12.85
N TYR A 103 7.05 -3.62 -13.86
CA TYR A 103 6.30 -4.87 -13.77
C TYR A 103 7.19 -6.12 -13.71
N ASP A 104 8.52 -6.00 -13.87
CA ASP A 104 9.41 -7.15 -14.03
C ASP A 104 9.39 -8.12 -12.85
N ASP A 105 9.27 -7.58 -11.63
CA ASP A 105 9.30 -8.36 -10.39
C ASP A 105 7.87 -8.66 -9.86
N VAL A 106 6.82 -8.36 -10.64
CA VAL A 106 5.43 -8.62 -10.21
C VAL A 106 5.12 -10.10 -10.29
N VAL A 107 4.92 -10.72 -9.13
CA VAL A 107 4.54 -12.13 -9.01
C VAL A 107 3.03 -12.29 -9.15
N GLN A 108 2.59 -13.13 -10.08
CA GLN A 108 1.18 -13.42 -10.24
C GLN A 108 0.66 -14.28 -9.08
N PRO A 109 -0.60 -14.11 -8.67
CA PRO A 109 -1.20 -14.96 -7.64
C PRO A 109 -1.16 -16.43 -8.02
N THR A 110 -0.83 -17.29 -7.07
CA THR A 110 -0.89 -18.75 -7.23
C THR A 110 -2.33 -19.22 -7.41
N GLU A 111 -2.54 -20.45 -7.87
CA GLU A 111 -3.88 -21.03 -8.01
C GLU A 111 -4.60 -21.15 -6.65
N ILE A 112 -3.84 -21.39 -5.57
CA ILE A 112 -4.40 -21.42 -4.20
C ILE A 112 -4.87 -20.01 -3.80
N GLU A 113 -4.07 -18.99 -4.06
CA GLU A 113 -4.44 -17.59 -3.77
C GLU A 113 -5.66 -17.15 -4.59
N LYS A 114 -5.72 -17.50 -5.86
CA LYS A 114 -6.89 -17.25 -6.70
C LYS A 114 -8.14 -17.89 -6.12
N ALA A 115 -8.05 -19.18 -5.73
CA ALA A 115 -9.16 -19.90 -5.12
C ALA A 115 -9.60 -19.29 -3.77
N ILE A 116 -8.68 -18.65 -3.02
CA ILE A 116 -9.02 -17.90 -1.81
C ILE A 116 -9.75 -16.60 -2.18
N TYR A 117 -9.25 -15.85 -3.16
CA TYR A 117 -9.89 -14.61 -3.62
C TYR A 117 -11.29 -14.84 -4.20
N ASP A 118 -11.49 -15.97 -4.91
CA ASP A 118 -12.79 -16.32 -5.49
C ASP A 118 -13.88 -16.64 -4.45
N LYS A 119 -13.46 -16.99 -3.22
CA LYS A 119 -14.38 -17.18 -2.10
C LYS A 119 -14.79 -15.87 -1.39
N LEU A 120 -14.09 -14.79 -1.65
CA LEU A 120 -14.39 -13.50 -1.06
C LEU A 120 -15.61 -12.87 -1.75
N PRO A 121 -16.50 -12.18 -1.03
CA PRO A 121 -17.66 -11.53 -1.62
C PRO A 121 -17.23 -10.43 -2.58
N ASP A 122 -17.81 -10.38 -3.78
CA ASP A 122 -17.58 -9.26 -4.70
C ASP A 122 -18.27 -7.99 -4.15
N VAL A 123 -17.45 -7.04 -3.75
CA VAL A 123 -17.92 -5.77 -3.16
C VAL A 123 -17.83 -4.58 -4.12
N ARG A 124 -17.48 -4.81 -5.41
CA ARG A 124 -17.26 -3.74 -6.40
C ARG A 124 -18.44 -2.80 -6.53
N GLU A 125 -19.63 -3.34 -6.70
CA GLU A 125 -20.83 -2.53 -6.90
C GLU A 125 -21.13 -1.65 -5.69
N ASN A 126 -20.97 -2.21 -4.47
CA ASN A 126 -21.15 -1.45 -3.25
C ASN A 126 -20.08 -0.35 -3.10
N LEU A 127 -18.84 -0.65 -3.46
CA LEU A 127 -17.73 0.31 -3.44
C LEU A 127 -18.02 1.47 -4.41
N PHE A 128 -18.36 1.18 -5.66
CA PHE A 128 -18.65 2.20 -6.65
C PHE A 128 -19.85 3.06 -6.24
N ARG A 129 -20.90 2.45 -5.70
CA ARG A 129 -22.07 3.18 -5.20
C ARG A 129 -21.71 4.10 -4.03
N SER A 130 -20.91 3.62 -3.07
CA SER A 130 -20.54 4.40 -1.88
C SER A 130 -19.70 5.64 -2.20
N TYR A 131 -18.86 5.55 -3.23
CA TYR A 131 -18.03 6.67 -3.70
C TYR A 131 -18.62 7.44 -4.89
N GLY A 132 -19.76 7.04 -5.43
CA GLY A 132 -20.32 7.63 -6.65
C GLY A 132 -19.39 7.47 -7.86
N ALA A 133 -18.60 6.41 -7.89
CA ALA A 133 -17.58 6.19 -8.92
C ALA A 133 -18.17 5.44 -10.12
N TYR A 134 -17.65 5.79 -11.31
CA TYR A 134 -17.90 5.02 -12.53
C TYR A 134 -16.70 4.11 -12.81
N PRO A 135 -16.92 2.81 -13.12
CA PRO A 135 -15.84 1.91 -13.47
C PRO A 135 -15.18 2.36 -14.78
N ILE A 136 -13.88 2.59 -14.76
CA ILE A 136 -13.07 2.98 -15.93
C ILE A 136 -12.18 1.85 -16.44
N TYR A 137 -12.08 0.75 -15.69
CA TYR A 137 -11.27 -0.40 -16.04
C TYR A 137 -12.15 -1.63 -16.33
N PRO A 138 -11.72 -2.50 -17.28
CA PRO A 138 -12.44 -3.74 -17.56
C PRO A 138 -12.62 -4.59 -16.31
N ALA A 139 -13.82 -5.16 -16.15
CA ALA A 139 -14.14 -6.05 -15.03
C ALA A 139 -13.65 -7.50 -15.24
N ASP A 140 -12.83 -7.76 -16.25
CA ASP A 140 -12.35 -9.07 -16.69
C ASP A 140 -11.35 -9.70 -15.72
N LYS A 141 -10.63 -8.88 -14.94
CA LYS A 141 -9.75 -9.37 -13.86
C LYS A 141 -10.53 -9.45 -12.56
N GLY A 142 -10.41 -10.56 -11.83
CA GLY A 142 -11.03 -10.71 -10.52
C GLY A 142 -10.74 -9.50 -9.63
N TYR A 143 -11.77 -8.98 -8.95
CA TYR A 143 -11.68 -7.75 -8.15
C TYR A 143 -10.50 -7.75 -7.17
N TYR A 144 -10.38 -8.82 -6.39
CA TYR A 144 -9.32 -8.92 -5.38
C TYR A 144 -7.93 -9.14 -5.97
N ILE A 145 -7.84 -9.83 -7.12
CA ILE A 145 -6.57 -9.99 -7.85
C ILE A 145 -6.10 -8.61 -8.34
N GLN A 146 -7.01 -7.82 -8.88
CA GLN A 146 -6.69 -6.47 -9.33
C GLN A 146 -6.34 -5.55 -8.16
N LEU A 147 -7.18 -5.53 -7.11
CA LEU A 147 -6.99 -4.66 -5.95
C LEU A 147 -5.70 -5.00 -5.17
N ASN A 148 -5.45 -6.28 -4.92
CA ASN A 148 -4.39 -6.73 -4.01
C ASN A 148 -3.10 -7.15 -4.72
N GLY A 149 -3.21 -7.68 -5.94
CA GLY A 149 -2.09 -8.26 -6.69
C GLY A 149 -1.50 -7.37 -7.79
N THR A 150 -2.10 -6.19 -8.07
CA THR A 150 -1.60 -5.28 -9.11
C THR A 150 -0.98 -4.04 -8.48
N PRO A 151 0.24 -3.63 -8.89
CA PRO A 151 0.81 -2.37 -8.43
C PRO A 151 0.02 -1.18 -8.98
N SER A 152 0.08 -0.04 -8.30
CA SER A 152 -0.60 1.18 -8.76
C SER A 152 0.35 2.36 -8.86
N PHE A 153 0.01 3.29 -9.75
CA PHE A 153 0.65 4.58 -9.91
C PHE A 153 -0.45 5.63 -9.87
N ASN A 154 -0.50 6.41 -8.82
CA ASN A 154 -1.53 7.40 -8.55
C ASN A 154 -0.95 8.80 -8.44
N ILE A 155 -1.64 9.80 -9.00
CA ILE A 155 -1.32 11.20 -8.78
C ILE A 155 -2.16 11.68 -7.61
N SER A 156 -1.54 11.83 -6.44
CA SER A 156 -2.20 12.31 -5.22
C SER A 156 -2.28 13.85 -5.15
N GLY A 157 -1.48 14.54 -5.96
CA GLY A 157 -1.51 15.99 -6.05
C GLY A 157 -0.85 16.49 -7.32
N ILE A 158 -1.42 17.56 -7.91
CA ILE A 158 -0.80 18.27 -9.03
C ILE A 158 -1.06 19.77 -8.85
N SER A 159 -0.03 20.58 -9.01
CA SER A 159 -0.14 22.03 -8.86
C SER A 159 0.75 22.78 -9.84
N SER A 160 0.20 23.80 -10.46
CA SER A 160 0.93 24.77 -11.30
C SER A 160 0.04 25.96 -11.58
N GLY A 161 0.62 27.15 -11.65
CA GLY A 161 -0.09 28.34 -12.03
C GLY A 161 -0.99 28.95 -10.98
N TYR A 162 -2.04 29.63 -11.42
CA TYR A 162 -2.98 30.33 -10.57
C TYR A 162 -4.18 29.41 -10.23
N THR A 163 -4.40 29.18 -8.96
CA THR A 163 -5.49 28.33 -8.46
C THR A 163 -6.49 29.08 -7.58
N GLY A 164 -6.35 30.42 -7.48
CA GLY A 164 -7.28 31.27 -6.73
C GLY A 164 -8.56 31.60 -7.50
N ASN A 165 -9.47 32.35 -6.87
CA ASN A 165 -10.68 32.83 -7.51
C ASN A 165 -10.39 33.86 -8.61
N GLY A 166 -11.15 33.81 -9.70
CA GLY A 166 -10.99 34.73 -10.84
C GLY A 166 -10.02 34.19 -11.90
N THR A 167 -9.38 35.09 -12.65
CA THR A 167 -8.51 34.75 -13.78
C THR A 167 -7.13 35.35 -13.65
N ALA A 168 -6.11 34.64 -14.12
CA ALA A 168 -4.76 35.17 -14.28
C ALA A 168 -4.15 34.67 -15.59
N THR A 169 -3.67 35.62 -16.42
CA THR A 169 -2.99 35.32 -17.69
C THR A 169 -1.51 35.07 -17.45
N VAL A 170 -1.19 33.88 -16.88
CA VAL A 170 0.16 33.52 -16.45
C VAL A 170 0.70 32.33 -17.22
N LEU A 171 1.95 32.38 -17.62
CA LEU A 171 2.77 31.27 -18.09
C LEU A 171 3.65 30.83 -16.91
N THR A 172 3.48 29.58 -16.48
CA THR A 172 4.08 29.08 -15.25
C THR A 172 5.51 28.62 -15.42
N SER A 173 6.36 28.97 -14.47
CA SER A 173 7.76 28.56 -14.43
C SER A 173 8.00 27.25 -13.69
N LYS A 174 7.05 26.82 -12.85
CA LYS A 174 7.17 25.62 -12.00
C LYS A 174 5.85 24.83 -11.99
N ALA A 175 5.99 23.50 -12.00
CA ALA A 175 4.89 22.57 -11.78
C ALA A 175 5.36 21.49 -10.81
N ILE A 176 4.44 21.00 -9.98
CA ILE A 176 4.69 19.94 -8.98
C ILE A 176 3.66 18.86 -9.18
N ALA A 177 4.10 17.59 -9.18
CA ALA A 177 3.23 16.43 -9.10
C ALA A 177 3.67 15.53 -7.94
N LYS A 178 2.73 15.14 -7.11
CA LYS A 178 2.92 14.16 -6.03
C LYS A 178 2.35 12.83 -6.47
N ILE A 179 3.12 11.77 -6.33
CA ILE A 179 2.80 10.46 -6.87
C ILE A 179 3.02 9.43 -5.78
N ASP A 180 2.00 8.62 -5.51
CA ASP A 180 2.11 7.42 -4.71
C ASP A 180 2.01 6.17 -5.60
N MET A 181 2.95 5.26 -5.40
CA MET A 181 2.97 3.95 -6.07
C MET A 181 2.78 2.87 -5.02
N ARG A 182 1.69 2.07 -5.15
CA ARG A 182 1.53 0.88 -4.32
C ARG A 182 2.28 -0.26 -4.97
N LEU A 183 3.22 -0.84 -4.24
CA LEU A 183 4.08 -1.92 -4.70
C LEU A 183 3.53 -3.26 -4.23
N VAL A 184 3.66 -4.30 -5.07
CA VAL A 184 3.27 -5.66 -4.69
C VAL A 184 4.51 -6.49 -4.33
N ALA A 185 4.28 -7.67 -3.74
CA ALA A 185 5.36 -8.56 -3.32
C ALA A 185 6.43 -8.75 -4.40
N ALA A 186 7.68 -8.78 -3.99
CA ALA A 186 8.90 -8.85 -4.79
C ALA A 186 9.30 -7.57 -5.55
N GLN A 187 8.47 -6.53 -5.61
CA GLN A 187 8.92 -5.24 -6.14
C GLN A 187 9.84 -4.53 -5.13
N ASP A 188 10.95 -3.98 -5.63
CA ASP A 188 11.91 -3.16 -4.87
C ASP A 188 11.66 -1.68 -5.15
N GLY A 189 11.26 -0.93 -4.11
CA GLY A 189 10.97 0.49 -4.21
C GLY A 189 12.18 1.34 -4.61
N ASN A 190 13.39 0.98 -4.18
CA ASN A 190 14.62 1.69 -4.55
C ASN A 190 14.95 1.48 -6.03
N LYS A 191 14.84 0.24 -6.54
CA LYS A 191 15.02 -0.08 -7.95
C LYS A 191 14.03 0.69 -8.83
N ILE A 192 12.76 0.78 -8.42
CA ILE A 192 11.73 1.54 -9.16
C ILE A 192 12.02 3.04 -9.12
N LEU A 193 12.44 3.59 -7.99
CA LEU A 193 12.82 4.99 -7.86
C LEU A 193 13.99 5.35 -8.80
N ASP A 194 15.02 4.51 -8.84
CA ASP A 194 16.16 4.73 -9.71
C ASP A 194 15.78 4.62 -11.19
N ASN A 195 14.97 3.66 -11.54
CA ASN A 195 14.43 3.50 -12.90
C ASN A 195 13.58 4.71 -13.32
N LEU A 196 12.73 5.22 -12.42
CA LEU A 196 11.94 6.44 -12.65
C LEU A 196 12.84 7.63 -12.95
N LYS A 197 13.86 7.88 -12.11
CA LYS A 197 14.83 8.98 -12.31
C LYS A 197 15.54 8.87 -13.65
N GLN A 198 16.01 7.66 -14.00
CA GLN A 198 16.71 7.43 -15.27
C GLN A 198 15.76 7.59 -16.47
N TYR A 199 14.52 7.12 -16.34
CA TYR A 199 13.53 7.22 -17.41
C TYR A 199 13.12 8.66 -17.69
N ILE A 200 12.89 9.48 -16.66
CA ILE A 200 12.63 10.93 -16.80
C ILE A 200 13.75 11.62 -17.57
N LYS A 201 15.01 11.36 -17.22
CA LYS A 201 16.18 11.89 -17.97
C LYS A 201 16.21 11.40 -19.41
N LYS A 202 16.00 10.10 -19.65
CA LYS A 202 15.94 9.51 -20.99
C LYS A 202 14.85 10.13 -21.87
N LEU A 203 13.75 10.58 -21.27
CA LEU A 203 12.67 11.29 -21.94
C LEU A 203 13.01 12.76 -22.26
N GLY A 204 14.20 13.26 -21.85
CA GLY A 204 14.66 14.62 -22.09
C GLY A 204 14.17 15.66 -21.07
N TYR A 205 13.76 15.24 -19.88
CA TYR A 205 13.31 16.13 -18.81
C TYR A 205 14.41 16.31 -17.75
N ASP A 206 15.56 16.91 -18.15
CA ASP A 206 16.68 17.21 -17.25
C ASP A 206 16.33 18.30 -16.22
N ASN A 207 15.23 19.01 -16.44
CA ASN A 207 14.72 20.08 -15.58
C ASN A 207 13.68 19.57 -14.53
N VAL A 208 13.63 18.25 -14.31
CA VAL A 208 12.77 17.63 -13.28
C VAL A 208 13.63 17.10 -12.14
N GLU A 209 13.37 17.61 -10.95
CA GLU A 209 13.87 17.05 -9.70
C GLU A 209 12.89 15.97 -9.21
N VAL A 210 13.41 14.82 -8.81
CA VAL A 210 12.62 13.71 -8.20
C VAL A 210 12.98 13.61 -6.74
N ILE A 211 12.06 14.01 -5.88
CA ILE A 211 12.20 13.97 -4.42
C ILE A 211 11.47 12.71 -3.92
N CYS A 212 12.17 11.84 -3.19
CA CYS A 212 11.56 10.68 -2.51
C CYS A 212 11.15 11.09 -1.10
N HIS A 213 9.88 10.92 -0.76
CA HIS A 213 9.34 11.20 0.57
C HIS A 213 9.30 9.97 1.47
N GLY A 214 9.38 8.78 0.89
CA GLY A 214 9.44 7.53 1.66
C GLY A 214 9.25 6.30 0.79
N ILE A 215 9.80 5.20 1.29
CA ILE A 215 9.67 3.86 0.73
C ILE A 215 9.29 2.94 1.88
N THR A 216 8.24 2.15 1.70
CA THR A 216 7.87 1.04 2.56
C THR A 216 7.81 -0.21 1.68
N ASP A 217 8.59 -1.21 1.99
CA ASP A 217 8.61 -2.43 1.20
C ASP A 217 7.31 -3.21 1.32
N PRO A 218 6.88 -3.92 0.26
CA PRO A 218 5.79 -4.86 0.37
C PRO A 218 6.21 -6.06 1.21
N ALA A 219 5.23 -6.70 1.84
CA ALA A 219 5.42 -7.89 2.66
C ALA A 219 4.44 -8.97 2.27
N LYS A 220 4.89 -10.22 2.23
CA LYS A 220 4.00 -11.35 1.93
C LYS A 220 4.52 -12.65 2.55
N THR A 221 3.65 -13.31 3.27
CA THR A 221 3.82 -14.71 3.71
C THR A 221 3.10 -15.63 2.72
N SER A 222 3.70 -16.77 2.39
CA SER A 222 3.05 -17.77 1.53
C SER A 222 1.80 -18.34 2.19
N VAL A 223 0.76 -18.54 1.40
CA VAL A 223 -0.47 -19.24 1.83
C VAL A 223 -0.22 -20.70 2.22
N ASP A 224 0.90 -21.28 1.78
CA ASP A 224 1.32 -22.65 2.13
C ASP A 224 2.06 -22.70 3.48
N THR A 225 2.15 -21.59 4.21
CA THR A 225 2.76 -21.61 5.55
C THR A 225 2.05 -22.58 6.46
N PRO A 226 2.77 -23.43 7.22
CA PRO A 226 2.14 -24.39 8.12
C PRO A 226 1.35 -23.71 9.25
N TYR A 227 1.61 -22.43 9.51
CA TYR A 227 0.98 -21.68 10.60
C TYR A 227 -0.42 -21.13 10.24
N LEU A 228 -0.81 -21.12 8.96
CA LEU A 228 -2.10 -20.58 8.56
C LEU A 228 -3.26 -21.40 9.15
N LEU A 229 -3.23 -22.72 9.00
CA LEU A 229 -4.31 -23.59 9.46
C LEU A 229 -4.56 -23.50 10.98
N PRO A 230 -3.56 -23.51 11.85
CA PRO A 230 -3.75 -23.25 13.29
C PRO A 230 -4.40 -21.90 13.60
N VAL A 231 -3.98 -20.82 12.90
CA VAL A 231 -4.57 -19.49 13.09
C VAL A 231 -6.02 -19.45 12.59
N GLU A 232 -6.34 -20.10 11.46
CA GLU A 232 -7.71 -20.23 10.98
C GLU A 232 -8.60 -20.98 11.98
N LYS A 233 -8.11 -22.09 12.52
CA LYS A 233 -8.82 -22.89 13.51
C LYS A 233 -9.11 -22.08 14.78
N ALA A 234 -8.10 -21.38 15.31
CA ALA A 234 -8.26 -20.50 16.47
C ALA A 234 -9.28 -19.38 16.20
N THR A 235 -9.16 -18.71 15.05
CA THR A 235 -10.06 -17.61 14.67
C THR A 235 -11.51 -18.10 14.54
N ARG A 236 -11.70 -19.25 13.92
CA ARG A 236 -13.03 -19.89 13.78
C ARG A 236 -13.64 -20.24 15.14
N ASN A 237 -12.84 -20.78 16.05
CA ASN A 237 -13.31 -21.19 17.38
C ASN A 237 -13.79 -19.99 18.21
N VAL A 238 -13.10 -18.84 18.13
CA VAL A 238 -13.40 -17.67 18.97
C VAL A 238 -14.43 -16.74 18.33
N PHE A 239 -14.31 -16.48 17.02
CA PHE A 239 -15.13 -15.49 16.33
C PHE A 239 -16.18 -16.10 15.38
N GLY A 240 -16.04 -17.36 14.99
CA GLY A 240 -16.85 -17.97 13.96
C GLY A 240 -16.34 -17.70 12.55
N PRO A 241 -17.19 -17.28 11.60
CA PRO A 241 -16.76 -17.00 10.22
C PRO A 241 -15.69 -15.91 10.14
N TYR A 242 -14.73 -16.09 9.26
CA TYR A 242 -13.60 -15.18 9.01
C TYR A 242 -13.28 -15.12 7.53
N MET A 243 -12.41 -14.18 7.14
CA MET A 243 -11.87 -14.08 5.78
C MET A 243 -10.35 -14.21 5.79
N VAL A 244 -9.80 -14.83 4.75
CA VAL A 244 -8.36 -14.87 4.50
C VAL A 244 -8.03 -13.97 3.33
N TYR A 245 -7.06 -13.07 3.52
CA TYR A 245 -6.51 -12.22 2.48
C TYR A 245 -5.03 -12.61 2.25
N PRO A 246 -4.70 -13.27 1.14
CA PRO A 246 -3.31 -13.55 0.75
C PRO A 246 -2.45 -12.29 0.69
N ASN A 247 -3.05 -11.15 0.33
CA ASN A 247 -2.46 -9.83 0.39
C ASN A 247 -3.55 -8.77 0.59
N ARG A 248 -3.22 -7.66 1.25
CA ARG A 248 -4.09 -6.49 1.44
C ARG A 248 -3.65 -5.33 0.56
N PRO A 249 -4.55 -4.43 0.16
CA PRO A 249 -4.22 -3.28 -0.68
C PRO A 249 -3.52 -2.14 0.07
N SER A 250 -3.61 -2.14 1.40
CA SER A 250 -2.99 -1.15 2.29
C SER A 250 -1.48 -1.39 2.47
N THR A 251 -0.80 -0.42 3.01
CA THR A 251 0.60 -0.51 3.44
C THR A 251 0.66 -0.50 4.96
N ALA A 252 1.52 -1.34 5.52
CA ALA A 252 1.84 -1.42 6.94
C ALA A 252 3.31 -1.90 7.08
N PRO A 253 3.91 -1.81 8.26
CA PRO A 253 5.33 -2.16 8.44
C PRO A 253 5.58 -3.69 8.51
N ASP A 254 4.74 -4.51 7.89
CA ASP A 254 4.84 -5.97 7.89
C ASP A 254 6.19 -6.46 7.33
N TYR A 255 6.85 -5.67 6.46
CA TYR A 255 8.18 -5.96 5.91
C TYR A 255 9.25 -6.11 7.01
N LEU A 256 9.05 -5.50 8.17
CA LEU A 256 9.93 -5.62 9.31
C LEU A 256 10.08 -7.09 9.74
N TRP A 257 9.00 -7.82 9.70
CA TRP A 257 8.95 -9.23 10.10
C TRP A 257 9.34 -10.16 8.96
N THR A 258 8.77 -9.94 7.75
CA THR A 258 8.99 -10.82 6.61
C THR A 258 10.35 -10.61 5.96
N ASN A 259 10.77 -9.35 5.74
CA ASN A 259 11.97 -9.06 4.96
C ASN A 259 13.21 -8.91 5.87
N ILE A 260 13.07 -8.23 7.03
CA ILE A 260 14.21 -8.02 7.94
C ILE A 260 14.49 -9.26 8.77
N LEU A 261 13.47 -9.86 9.40
CA LEU A 261 13.66 -11.05 10.23
C LEU A 261 13.57 -12.36 9.44
N GLY A 262 12.97 -12.33 8.24
CA GLY A 262 12.76 -13.53 7.41
C GLY A 262 11.73 -14.50 7.97
N LEU A 263 10.78 -14.01 8.76
CA LEU A 263 9.79 -14.84 9.46
C LEU A 263 8.43 -14.81 8.76
N PRO A 264 7.75 -15.96 8.59
CA PRO A 264 6.35 -15.96 8.19
C PRO A 264 5.54 -15.15 9.20
N THR A 265 4.69 -14.27 8.68
CA THR A 265 3.94 -13.31 9.48
C THR A 265 2.46 -13.44 9.20
N ILE A 266 1.65 -13.56 10.23
CA ILE A 266 0.19 -13.64 10.13
C ILE A 266 -0.41 -12.58 11.03
N GLN A 267 -1.18 -11.66 10.42
CA GLN A 267 -1.96 -10.67 11.12
C GLN A 267 -3.41 -11.14 11.23
N VAL A 268 -4.03 -10.99 12.40
CA VAL A 268 -5.47 -11.17 12.54
C VAL A 268 -6.13 -9.88 13.01
N ARG A 269 -7.00 -9.35 12.17
CA ARG A 269 -7.73 -8.09 12.37
C ARG A 269 -9.09 -8.39 12.97
N TRP A 270 -9.33 -7.94 14.20
CA TRP A 270 -10.55 -8.28 14.93
C TRP A 270 -11.18 -7.11 15.70
N CYS A 271 -10.64 -5.90 15.58
CA CYS A 271 -11.26 -4.72 16.15
C CYS A 271 -12.63 -4.46 15.52
N ASP A 272 -13.42 -3.61 16.15
CA ASP A 272 -14.77 -3.28 15.65
C ASP A 272 -14.69 -2.70 14.23
N ALA A 273 -15.63 -3.12 13.36
CA ALA A 273 -15.72 -2.59 11.99
C ALA A 273 -16.05 -1.08 11.98
N THR A 274 -16.57 -0.57 13.09
CA THR A 274 -16.96 0.83 13.29
C THR A 274 -16.06 1.53 14.32
N SER A 275 -14.81 1.10 14.46
CA SER A 275 -13.87 1.62 15.47
C SER A 275 -13.48 3.08 15.31
N ASP A 276 -13.86 3.75 14.23
CA ASP A 276 -13.44 5.10 13.88
C ASP A 276 -11.91 5.24 13.82
N ASN A 277 -11.25 4.24 13.25
CA ASN A 277 -9.79 4.16 13.13
C ASN A 277 -9.20 5.45 12.54
N HIS A 278 -8.15 6.02 13.18
CA HIS A 278 -7.50 7.29 12.86
C HIS A 278 -8.44 8.51 12.94
N ALA A 279 -9.53 8.41 13.72
CA ALA A 279 -10.50 9.49 13.88
C ALA A 279 -10.82 9.77 15.36
N PRO A 280 -11.43 10.93 15.69
CA PRO A 280 -11.90 11.19 17.05
C PRO A 280 -12.93 10.13 17.50
N ASN A 281 -12.88 9.77 18.78
CA ASN A 281 -13.69 8.72 19.39
C ASN A 281 -13.36 7.30 18.92
N GLU A 282 -12.18 7.05 18.43
CA GLU A 282 -11.70 5.68 18.17
C GLU A 282 -11.97 4.79 19.39
N HIS A 283 -12.54 3.63 19.15
CA HIS A 283 -13.02 2.76 20.23
C HIS A 283 -12.91 1.28 19.89
N LEU A 284 -12.92 0.49 20.93
CA LEU A 284 -12.97 -0.97 20.89
C LEU A 284 -14.03 -1.46 21.89
N THR A 285 -14.96 -2.28 21.45
CA THR A 285 -15.95 -2.88 22.35
C THR A 285 -15.28 -3.85 23.32
N LEU A 286 -15.75 -3.87 24.56
CA LEU A 286 -15.26 -4.79 25.59
C LEU A 286 -15.40 -6.26 25.13
N SER A 287 -16.47 -6.59 24.41
CA SER A 287 -16.68 -7.93 23.85
C SER A 287 -15.55 -8.32 22.88
N ASN A 288 -15.18 -7.43 21.96
CA ASN A 288 -14.10 -7.71 21.01
C ASN A 288 -12.73 -7.73 21.70
N TYR A 289 -12.50 -6.89 22.71
CA TYR A 289 -11.28 -6.94 23.51
C TYR A 289 -11.08 -8.29 24.20
N ILE A 290 -12.15 -8.82 24.84
CA ILE A 290 -12.11 -10.14 25.50
C ILE A 290 -11.87 -11.25 24.47
N LYS A 291 -12.61 -11.24 23.36
CA LYS A 291 -12.44 -12.23 22.29
C LYS A 291 -11.05 -12.15 21.64
N GLY A 292 -10.49 -10.96 21.45
CA GLY A 292 -9.14 -10.79 20.92
C GLY A 292 -8.06 -11.37 21.84
N THR A 293 -8.24 -11.22 23.15
CA THR A 293 -7.39 -11.84 24.16
C THR A 293 -7.50 -13.38 24.10
N GLU A 294 -8.72 -13.91 24.05
CA GLU A 294 -8.99 -15.34 23.89
C GLU A 294 -8.43 -15.90 22.59
N LEU A 295 -8.56 -15.14 21.49
CA LEU A 295 -7.99 -15.51 20.19
C LEU A 295 -6.46 -15.67 20.29
N THR A 296 -5.78 -14.70 20.87
CA THR A 296 -4.30 -14.74 21.01
C THR A 296 -3.88 -15.98 21.81
N ALA A 297 -4.55 -16.26 22.94
CA ALA A 297 -4.27 -17.44 23.74
C ALA A 297 -4.54 -18.74 22.96
N THR A 298 -5.63 -18.78 22.18
CA THR A 298 -6.01 -19.94 21.37
C THR A 298 -5.03 -20.16 20.21
N VAL A 299 -4.57 -19.09 19.54
CA VAL A 299 -3.53 -19.19 18.49
C VAL A 299 -2.24 -19.77 19.05
N LEU A 300 -1.79 -19.29 20.20
CA LEU A 300 -0.57 -19.80 20.84
C LEU A 300 -0.72 -21.29 21.21
N LYS A 301 -1.89 -21.70 21.68
CA LYS A 301 -2.18 -23.10 21.97
C LYS A 301 -2.14 -23.96 20.70
N GLU A 302 -2.88 -23.58 19.66
CA GLU A 302 -2.94 -24.35 18.41
C GLU A 302 -1.55 -24.50 17.75
N ILE A 303 -0.71 -23.45 17.80
CA ILE A 303 0.66 -23.50 17.30
C ILE A 303 1.53 -24.41 18.17
N SER A 304 1.32 -24.45 19.49
CA SER A 304 2.13 -25.31 20.38
C SER A 304 1.81 -26.79 20.22
N GLU A 305 0.69 -27.14 19.59
CA GLU A 305 0.23 -28.52 19.36
C GLU A 305 0.61 -29.02 17.94
N MET A 306 1.34 -28.22 17.13
CA MET A 306 1.87 -28.63 15.82
C MET A 306 3.05 -29.59 15.98
#